data_e633e5b4b9dd77f18eb7d7e5cbd23dcf
#
_entry.id   e633e5b4b9dd77f18eb7d7e5cbd23dcf
#
_cell.length_a   1.000
_cell.length_b   1.000
_cell.length_c   1.000
_cell.angle_alpha   90.00
_cell.angle_beta   90.00
_cell.angle_gamma   90.00
#
_symmetry.space_group_name_H-M   'P 1'
#
loop_
_entity.id
_entity.type
_entity.pdbx_description
1 polymer ?
#
loop_
_entity_poly.entity_id
_entity_poly.type
_entity_poly.pdbx_seq_one_letter_code
_entity_poly.pdbx_strand_id
1 'polypeptide(L)'
;GSGAVTVDATVDATGTSLGRYIRIGTVMELPEGYENVEWYGNGPVEAMWDREDFATVGRYSNTVSGMFYPYLDTQDTGTVTGVKWISVTNPSAKSAMAIAATDTVEASALHFTVDDLDQAQHPYELTKLDSTILTVNYRSQGTGNKSCGADTLSAYLIPNNKAYTYEYTMVPYTTNDSDPMDVTRAYRTVASVSEDDIIQSAAKELSDKIDGILVTGSDTKELQKMLVSYNALTEEGKAIVGEIRYRKLQEAIALAQKLADTKDAAVVVKDQSANGYDMDISGVSTADLAEKDGEIALKGYADVTGE
;
A
#
# COMPACT_ATOMS: atom_id res chain seq x y z
N GLY A 1 -34.41 10.87 7.01
CA GLY A 1 -33.16 11.01 6.22
C GLY A 1 -32.00 10.37 6.96
N SER A 2 -30.94 10.02 6.26
CA SER A 2 -29.76 9.37 6.86
C SER A 2 -28.95 10.30 7.79
N GLY A 3 -29.21 11.61 7.78
CA GLY A 3 -28.42 12.62 8.47
C GLY A 3 -27.05 12.87 7.82
N ALA A 4 -26.76 12.23 6.68
CA ALA A 4 -25.51 12.45 5.96
C ALA A 4 -25.45 13.85 5.34
N VAL A 5 -24.26 14.45 5.37
CA VAL A 5 -23.98 15.79 4.85
C VAL A 5 -22.78 15.70 3.91
N THR A 6 -23.00 16.04 2.64
CA THR A 6 -21.90 16.12 1.67
C THR A 6 -21.27 17.50 1.72
N VAL A 7 -19.96 17.53 1.77
CA VAL A 7 -19.11 18.72 1.67
C VAL A 7 -18.45 18.69 0.31
N ASP A 8 -18.78 19.68 -0.52
CA ASP A 8 -18.13 19.96 -1.79
C ASP A 8 -17.38 21.29 -1.62
N ALA A 9 -16.06 21.25 -1.62
CA ALA A 9 -15.22 22.39 -1.31
C ALA A 9 -14.30 22.75 -2.46
N THR A 10 -14.24 24.06 -2.75
CA THR A 10 -13.28 24.64 -3.68
C THR A 10 -12.45 25.67 -2.96
N VAL A 11 -11.13 25.53 -3.04
CA VAL A 11 -10.16 26.50 -2.50
C VAL A 11 -9.37 27.11 -3.64
N ASP A 12 -9.47 28.43 -3.78
CA ASP A 12 -8.80 29.18 -4.84
C ASP A 12 -8.12 30.42 -4.26
N ALA A 13 -6.80 30.45 -4.29
CA ALA A 13 -6.00 31.63 -3.96
C ALA A 13 -5.13 32.08 -5.15
N THR A 14 -5.54 31.73 -6.36
CA THR A 14 -4.84 32.21 -7.59
C THR A 14 -4.79 33.70 -7.63
N GLY A 15 -3.63 34.24 -8.01
CA GLY A 15 -3.44 35.72 -8.11
C GLY A 15 -3.24 36.43 -6.76
N THR A 16 -3.21 35.70 -5.63
CA THR A 16 -2.85 36.27 -4.32
C THR A 16 -1.34 36.24 -4.10
N SER A 17 -0.88 36.91 -3.04
CA SER A 17 0.52 36.85 -2.60
C SER A 17 0.88 35.62 -1.84
N LEU A 18 -0.05 34.67 -1.60
CA LEU A 18 0.22 33.38 -1.00
C LEU A 18 1.11 32.55 -1.94
N GLY A 19 2.30 32.18 -1.51
CA GLY A 19 3.24 31.42 -2.36
C GLY A 19 2.81 29.97 -2.58
N ARG A 20 2.20 29.37 -1.56
CA ARG A 20 1.73 27.97 -1.55
C ARG A 20 0.79 27.73 -0.39
N TYR A 21 0.02 26.66 -0.45
CA TYR A 21 -0.73 26.17 0.69
C TYR A 21 0.12 25.21 1.53
N ILE A 22 -0.04 25.30 2.83
CA ILE A 22 0.52 24.29 3.76
C ILE A 22 -0.44 23.10 3.84
N ARG A 23 -1.75 23.39 3.87
CA ARG A 23 -2.80 22.40 3.93
C ARG A 23 -4.06 22.93 3.25
N ILE A 24 -4.80 22.04 2.62
CA ILE A 24 -6.15 22.29 2.12
C ILE A 24 -7.06 21.23 2.73
N GLY A 25 -8.01 21.65 3.54
CA GLY A 25 -8.90 20.72 4.22
C GLY A 25 -9.90 21.39 5.14
N THR A 26 -10.62 20.57 5.88
CA THR A 26 -11.58 20.95 6.90
C THR A 26 -11.20 20.31 8.23
N VAL A 27 -11.51 21.03 9.31
CA VAL A 27 -11.32 20.58 10.68
C VAL A 27 -12.68 20.59 11.36
N MET A 28 -12.97 19.54 12.11
CA MET A 28 -14.18 19.44 12.90
C MET A 28 -13.85 18.92 14.30
N GLU A 29 -14.60 19.38 15.28
CA GLU A 29 -14.50 18.93 16.66
C GLU A 29 -15.64 17.97 16.98
N LEU A 30 -15.29 16.77 17.42
CA LEU A 30 -16.24 15.78 17.93
C LEU A 30 -16.24 15.83 19.45
N PRO A 31 -17.41 15.69 20.10
CA PRO A 31 -17.50 15.74 21.56
C PRO A 31 -16.65 14.68 22.26
N GLU A 32 -16.47 14.84 23.56
CA GLU A 32 -15.83 13.86 24.44
C GLU A 32 -16.34 12.43 24.20
N GLY A 33 -15.41 11.46 24.26
CA GLY A 33 -15.71 10.03 24.15
C GLY A 33 -15.65 9.47 22.73
N TYR A 34 -15.46 10.28 21.71
CA TYR A 34 -15.12 9.81 20.37
C TYR A 34 -13.62 9.44 20.33
N GLU A 35 -13.29 8.21 20.70
CA GLU A 35 -11.93 7.79 20.98
C GLU A 35 -11.40 6.67 20.05
N ASN A 36 -12.27 5.86 19.45
CA ASN A 36 -11.82 4.78 18.58
C ASN A 36 -11.87 5.21 17.13
N VAL A 37 -10.76 5.01 16.43
CA VAL A 37 -10.57 5.36 15.02
C VAL A 37 -10.43 4.10 14.20
N GLU A 38 -11.10 4.05 13.06
CA GLU A 38 -10.95 3.01 12.06
C GLU A 38 -10.94 3.64 10.67
N TRP A 39 -10.05 3.17 9.78
CA TRP A 39 -9.98 3.69 8.42
C TRP A 39 -9.64 2.63 7.40
N TYR A 40 -9.99 2.91 6.15
CA TYR A 40 -9.53 2.17 4.99
C TYR A 40 -8.74 3.11 4.09
N GLY A 41 -7.44 2.87 4.00
CA GLY A 41 -6.46 3.70 3.32
C GLY A 41 -5.05 3.21 3.60
N ASN A 42 -4.06 4.07 3.45
CA ASN A 42 -2.67 3.78 3.78
C ASN A 42 -2.50 3.63 5.30
N GLY A 43 -1.67 2.69 5.71
CA GLY A 43 -1.38 2.39 7.11
C GLY A 43 -0.29 1.32 7.26
N PRO A 44 -0.10 0.75 8.46
CA PRO A 44 -0.93 0.85 9.68
C PRO A 44 -0.68 2.07 10.57
N VAL A 45 0.32 2.86 10.26
CA VAL A 45 0.74 4.03 11.06
C VAL A 45 0.64 5.30 10.22
N GLU A 46 0.97 6.43 10.81
CA GLU A 46 1.06 7.72 10.13
C GLU A 46 1.80 7.61 8.80
N ALA A 47 1.21 8.15 7.75
CA ALA A 47 1.77 8.20 6.41
C ALA A 47 1.50 9.56 5.80
N MET A 48 2.55 10.36 5.62
CA MET A 48 2.48 11.63 4.90
C MET A 48 2.82 11.39 3.43
N TRP A 49 2.24 12.15 2.49
CA TRP A 49 2.39 11.86 1.06
C TRP A 49 3.84 11.94 0.53
N ASP A 50 4.75 12.56 1.25
CA ASP A 50 6.19 12.58 0.94
C ASP A 50 6.98 11.44 1.63
N ARG A 51 6.29 10.55 2.36
CA ARG A 51 6.87 9.40 3.06
C ARG A 51 5.81 8.31 3.28
N GLU A 52 5.25 7.78 2.21
CA GLU A 52 4.22 6.73 2.26
C GLU A 52 4.65 5.42 1.60
N ASP A 53 5.89 5.30 1.12
CA ASP A 53 6.41 4.12 0.40
C ASP A 53 6.36 2.83 1.23
N PHE A 54 6.35 2.92 2.56
CA PHE A 54 6.21 1.78 3.46
C PHE A 54 4.75 1.38 3.69
N ALA A 55 3.81 2.28 3.43
CA ALA A 55 2.41 2.09 3.76
C ALA A 55 1.73 1.13 2.78
N THR A 56 0.79 0.36 3.30
CA THR A 56 -0.06 -0.53 2.49
C THR A 56 -1.51 -0.14 2.64
N VAL A 57 -2.27 -0.30 1.56
CA VAL A 57 -3.73 -0.06 1.60
C VAL A 57 -4.40 -1.20 2.35
N GLY A 58 -5.17 -0.86 3.38
CA GLY A 58 -5.85 -1.83 4.22
C GLY A 58 -6.89 -1.18 5.13
N ARG A 59 -7.56 -2.02 5.91
CA ARG A 59 -8.44 -1.60 7.00
C ARG A 59 -7.63 -1.65 8.30
N TYR A 60 -7.54 -0.51 8.97
CA TYR A 60 -6.75 -0.33 10.18
C TYR A 60 -7.60 0.31 11.28
N SER A 61 -7.17 0.10 12.51
CA SER A 61 -7.80 0.69 13.69
C SER A 61 -6.76 1.21 14.66
N ASN A 62 -7.12 2.27 15.38
CA ASN A 62 -6.31 2.85 16.44
C ASN A 62 -7.24 3.58 17.43
N THR A 63 -6.68 4.18 18.45
CA THR A 63 -7.37 5.19 19.27
C THR A 63 -6.93 6.58 18.83
N VAL A 64 -7.74 7.60 19.15
CA VAL A 64 -7.39 9.01 18.93
C VAL A 64 -6.06 9.33 19.64
N SER A 65 -5.91 8.90 20.88
CA SER A 65 -4.65 9.04 21.63
C SER A 65 -3.49 8.28 20.96
N GLY A 66 -3.75 7.13 20.34
CA GLY A 66 -2.76 6.28 19.67
C GLY A 66 -2.34 6.80 18.29
N MET A 67 -3.12 7.70 17.68
CA MET A 67 -2.72 8.35 16.43
C MET A 67 -1.67 9.45 16.65
N PHE A 68 -1.59 10.00 17.84
CA PHE A 68 -0.58 11.01 18.16
C PHE A 68 0.81 10.40 18.26
N TYR A 69 1.74 10.86 17.42
CA TYR A 69 3.14 10.52 17.51
C TYR A 69 3.92 11.68 18.16
N PRO A 70 4.56 11.48 19.31
CA PRO A 70 5.20 12.55 20.07
C PRO A 70 6.59 12.89 19.49
N TYR A 71 6.62 13.59 18.39
CA TYR A 71 7.86 14.13 17.84
C TYR A 71 8.53 15.06 18.85
N LEU A 72 9.86 15.05 18.89
CA LEU A 72 10.64 15.82 19.86
C LEU A 72 10.37 17.33 19.74
N ASP A 73 10.30 17.83 18.52
CA ASP A 73 9.80 19.13 18.14
C ASP A 73 8.38 18.95 17.60
N THR A 74 7.41 19.57 18.28
CA THR A 74 5.99 19.30 18.02
C THR A 74 5.61 19.77 16.64
N GLN A 75 4.93 18.91 15.89
CA GLN A 75 4.56 19.17 14.51
C GLN A 75 3.31 18.37 14.11
N ASP A 76 2.89 18.49 12.85
CA ASP A 76 1.86 17.64 12.27
C ASP A 76 2.15 16.14 12.52
N THR A 77 1.13 15.41 12.95
CA THR A 77 1.23 14.02 13.36
C THR A 77 -0.09 13.28 13.15
N GLY A 78 -0.03 11.96 13.10
CA GLY A 78 -1.20 11.07 13.05
C GLY A 78 -1.98 11.11 11.74
N THR A 79 -1.49 11.77 10.70
CA THR A 79 -2.14 11.81 9.40
C THR A 79 -1.97 10.49 8.67
N VAL A 80 -3.06 9.98 8.11
CA VAL A 80 -3.09 8.83 7.20
C VAL A 80 -3.56 9.29 5.82
N THR A 81 -3.00 8.69 4.76
CA THR A 81 -3.24 9.09 3.37
C THR A 81 -4.03 8.05 2.59
N GLY A 82 -4.47 8.40 1.38
CA GLY A 82 -5.21 7.46 0.52
C GLY A 82 -6.52 6.96 1.14
N VAL A 83 -7.09 7.73 2.06
CA VAL A 83 -8.25 7.33 2.86
C VAL A 83 -9.50 7.34 2.01
N LYS A 84 -10.14 6.18 1.85
CA LYS A 84 -11.45 6.04 1.22
C LYS A 84 -12.58 6.28 2.21
N TRP A 85 -12.37 5.90 3.46
CA TRP A 85 -13.24 6.26 4.58
C TRP A 85 -12.45 6.21 5.90
N ILE A 86 -12.86 7.04 6.84
CA ILE A 86 -12.43 7.02 8.24
C ILE A 86 -13.65 7.16 9.13
N SER A 87 -13.67 6.46 10.25
CA SER A 87 -14.73 6.52 11.25
C SER A 87 -14.14 6.77 12.63
N VAL A 88 -14.74 7.68 13.37
CA VAL A 88 -14.44 7.92 14.79
C VAL A 88 -15.68 7.58 15.61
N THR A 89 -15.50 6.70 16.60
CA THR A 89 -16.63 6.14 17.36
C THR A 89 -16.55 6.49 18.83
N ASN A 90 -17.75 6.71 19.42
CA ASN A 90 -17.94 6.80 20.87
C ASN A 90 -18.57 5.48 21.34
N PRO A 91 -17.81 4.57 21.95
CA PRO A 91 -18.33 3.26 22.37
C PRO A 91 -19.42 3.36 23.43
N SER A 92 -19.31 4.34 24.33
CA SER A 92 -20.27 4.53 25.42
C SER A 92 -21.62 5.05 24.94
N ALA A 93 -21.61 5.99 24.01
CA ALA A 93 -22.81 6.54 23.39
C ALA A 93 -23.33 5.67 22.22
N LYS A 94 -22.55 4.65 21.80
CA LYS A 94 -22.84 3.83 20.62
C LYS A 94 -23.08 4.65 19.36
N SER A 95 -22.43 5.79 19.26
CA SER A 95 -22.51 6.72 18.14
C SER A 95 -21.17 6.81 17.41
N ALA A 96 -21.25 7.13 16.15
CA ALA A 96 -20.07 7.28 15.31
C ALA A 96 -20.27 8.36 14.24
N MET A 97 -19.15 8.95 13.81
CA MET A 97 -19.04 9.79 12.64
C MET A 97 -18.10 9.13 11.64
N ALA A 98 -18.63 8.76 10.49
CA ALA A 98 -17.81 8.31 9.38
C ALA A 98 -17.67 9.42 8.33
N ILE A 99 -16.49 9.47 7.72
CA ILE A 99 -16.19 10.27 6.54
C ILE A 99 -16.06 9.30 5.36
N ALA A 100 -16.86 9.51 4.34
CA ALA A 100 -16.78 8.80 3.07
C ALA A 100 -16.16 9.74 2.04
N ALA A 101 -14.95 9.47 1.59
CA ALA A 101 -14.30 10.26 0.54
C ALA A 101 -14.88 9.89 -0.83
N THR A 102 -15.14 10.87 -1.68
CA THR A 102 -15.56 10.62 -3.06
C THR A 102 -14.43 9.98 -3.86
N ASP A 103 -13.21 10.50 -3.72
CA ASP A 103 -12.00 9.84 -4.21
C ASP A 103 -11.15 9.34 -3.03
N THR A 104 -10.16 10.10 -2.61
CA THR A 104 -9.36 9.88 -1.40
C THR A 104 -9.12 11.19 -0.69
N VAL A 105 -8.97 11.09 0.62
CA VAL A 105 -8.57 12.22 1.47
C VAL A 105 -7.37 11.82 2.32
N GLU A 106 -6.74 12.81 2.94
CA GLU A 106 -5.88 12.61 4.10
C GLU A 106 -6.70 12.89 5.34
N ALA A 107 -6.47 12.16 6.43
CA ALA A 107 -7.23 12.35 7.65
C ALA A 107 -6.36 12.12 8.89
N SER A 108 -6.69 12.85 9.97
CA SER A 108 -6.17 12.60 11.31
C SER A 108 -7.25 12.82 12.36
N ALA A 109 -7.14 12.12 13.48
CA ALA A 109 -8.02 12.32 14.63
C ALA A 109 -7.14 12.43 15.89
N LEU A 110 -7.12 13.60 16.50
CA LEU A 110 -6.20 13.94 17.60
C LEU A 110 -6.96 14.62 18.73
N HIS A 111 -6.36 14.66 19.94
CA HIS A 111 -6.79 15.47 21.06
C HIS A 111 -6.12 16.85 21.11
N PHE A 112 -5.60 17.29 19.99
CA PHE A 112 -4.87 18.57 19.86
C PHE A 112 -5.33 19.27 18.59
N THR A 113 -5.45 20.59 18.66
CA THR A 113 -5.64 21.40 17.47
C THR A 113 -4.32 21.57 16.71
N VAL A 114 -4.40 22.04 15.47
CA VAL A 114 -3.21 22.39 14.69
C VAL A 114 -2.43 23.52 15.38
N ASP A 115 -3.16 24.48 15.97
CA ASP A 115 -2.55 25.60 16.69
C ASP A 115 -1.83 25.14 17.96
N ASP A 116 -2.36 24.17 18.70
CA ASP A 116 -1.68 23.58 19.86
C ASP A 116 -0.34 22.95 19.45
N LEU A 117 -0.37 22.19 18.33
CA LEU A 117 0.83 21.53 17.80
C LEU A 117 1.86 22.51 17.27
N ASP A 118 1.44 23.63 16.66
CA ASP A 118 2.33 24.67 16.12
C ASP A 118 2.95 25.54 17.21
N GLN A 119 2.23 25.77 18.31
CA GLN A 119 2.71 26.64 19.40
C GLN A 119 3.62 25.90 20.40
N ALA A 120 3.40 24.61 20.62
CA ALA A 120 4.20 23.81 21.52
C ALA A 120 5.56 23.48 20.92
N GLN A 121 6.64 23.72 21.66
CA GLN A 121 7.99 23.31 21.23
C GLN A 121 8.28 21.84 21.57
N HIS A 122 7.60 21.32 22.59
CA HIS A 122 7.81 19.94 23.06
C HIS A 122 6.48 19.27 23.44
N PRO A 123 6.35 17.96 23.29
CA PRO A 123 5.10 17.23 23.60
C PRO A 123 4.57 17.42 25.02
N TYR A 124 5.44 17.66 26.00
CA TYR A 124 5.03 17.89 27.41
C TYR A 124 4.35 19.24 27.64
N GLU A 125 4.41 20.16 26.69
CA GLU A 125 3.73 21.46 26.74
C GLU A 125 2.28 21.36 26.25
N LEU A 126 1.94 20.28 25.55
CA LEU A 126 0.60 20.06 25.02
C LEU A 126 -0.39 19.72 26.15
N THR A 127 -1.55 20.34 26.08
CA THR A 127 -2.69 20.00 26.92
C THR A 127 -3.71 19.22 26.14
N LYS A 128 -3.93 17.95 26.51
CA LYS A 128 -4.90 17.08 25.86
C LYS A 128 -6.31 17.63 26.01
N LEU A 129 -7.02 17.79 24.90
CA LEU A 129 -8.46 18.11 24.88
C LEU A 129 -9.28 16.88 25.26
N ASP A 130 -10.44 17.07 25.87
CA ASP A 130 -11.42 16.00 26.05
C ASP A 130 -12.13 15.62 24.74
N SER A 131 -12.24 16.58 23.83
CA SER A 131 -12.80 16.41 22.49
C SER A 131 -11.81 15.75 21.52
N THR A 132 -12.30 15.35 20.36
CA THR A 132 -11.49 14.85 19.26
C THR A 132 -11.53 15.82 18.08
N ILE A 133 -10.36 16.25 17.66
CA ILE A 133 -10.18 17.06 16.47
C ILE A 133 -9.99 16.12 15.26
N LEU A 134 -11.01 16.04 14.44
CA LEU A 134 -10.98 15.26 13.19
C LEU A 134 -10.66 16.20 12.04
N THR A 135 -9.55 15.91 11.37
CA THR A 135 -9.10 16.66 10.19
C THR A 135 -9.33 15.83 8.93
N VAL A 136 -9.92 16.45 7.92
CA VAL A 136 -10.18 15.84 6.61
C VAL A 136 -9.61 16.75 5.53
N ASN A 137 -8.51 16.34 4.92
CA ASN A 137 -7.76 17.16 3.99
C ASN A 137 -7.85 16.63 2.55
N TYR A 138 -7.95 17.53 1.60
CA TYR A 138 -7.56 17.24 0.23
C TYR A 138 -6.09 16.82 0.20
N ARG A 139 -5.22 17.65 0.80
CA ARG A 139 -3.78 17.42 0.86
C ARG A 139 -3.12 18.32 1.91
N SER A 140 -2.09 17.78 2.56
CA SER A 140 -1.09 18.56 3.32
C SER A 140 0.22 18.60 2.51
N GLN A 141 0.99 19.68 2.55
CA GLN A 141 2.33 19.64 1.96
C GLN A 141 3.20 18.61 2.67
N GLY A 142 4.22 18.09 1.98
CA GLY A 142 5.18 17.17 2.60
C GLY A 142 5.87 17.79 3.81
N THR A 143 6.12 16.97 4.83
CA THR A 143 6.67 17.39 6.13
C THR A 143 8.17 17.59 6.12
N GLY A 144 8.87 17.14 5.08
CA GLY A 144 10.28 17.45 4.88
C GLY A 144 11.14 16.28 4.46
N ASN A 145 11.54 16.31 3.22
CA ASN A 145 12.57 15.42 2.68
C ASN A 145 13.97 15.94 2.92
N LYS A 146 14.08 17.13 3.46
CA LYS A 146 15.34 17.84 3.69
C LYS A 146 15.44 18.19 5.16
N SER A 147 15.82 17.26 5.98
CA SER A 147 16.12 17.50 7.39
C SER A 147 17.17 18.64 7.54
N CYS A 148 17.13 19.36 8.64
CA CYS A 148 18.05 20.45 8.97
C CYS A 148 17.94 21.69 8.06
N GLY A 149 16.73 22.26 7.97
CA GLY A 149 16.53 23.64 7.49
C GLY A 149 16.39 23.80 5.99
N ALA A 150 16.34 22.76 5.21
CA ALA A 150 15.98 22.86 3.82
C ALA A 150 14.48 22.60 3.62
N ASP A 151 13.89 23.28 2.66
CA ASP A 151 12.47 23.18 2.35
C ASP A 151 12.09 21.79 1.79
N THR A 152 10.80 21.48 1.83
CA THR A 152 10.21 20.30 1.19
C THR A 152 10.53 20.27 -0.31
N LEU A 153 10.74 19.09 -0.89
CA LEU A 153 10.93 18.95 -2.33
C LEU A 153 9.70 19.48 -3.08
N SER A 154 9.95 20.11 -4.23
CA SER A 154 8.90 20.77 -5.01
C SER A 154 7.75 19.85 -5.44
N ALA A 155 8.01 18.54 -5.56
CA ALA A 155 7.00 17.54 -5.88
C ALA A 155 5.94 17.40 -4.77
N TYR A 156 6.26 17.77 -3.53
CA TYR A 156 5.40 17.65 -2.37
C TYR A 156 4.90 19.01 -1.84
N LEU A 157 4.96 20.03 -2.67
CA LEU A 157 4.38 21.34 -2.39
C LEU A 157 2.99 21.45 -3.01
N ILE A 158 2.14 22.28 -2.42
CA ILE A 158 0.81 22.58 -2.93
C ILE A 158 0.82 24.03 -3.44
N PRO A 159 1.11 24.27 -4.74
CA PRO A 159 1.22 25.63 -5.27
C PRO A 159 -0.16 26.32 -5.33
N ASN A 160 -0.19 27.64 -5.23
CA ASN A 160 -1.41 28.43 -5.32
C ASN A 160 -1.76 28.88 -6.75
N ASN A 161 -1.28 28.16 -7.76
CA ASN A 161 -1.43 28.51 -9.17
C ASN A 161 -2.70 27.96 -9.85
N LYS A 162 -3.54 27.28 -9.09
CA LYS A 162 -4.82 26.70 -9.54
C LYS A 162 -5.79 26.56 -8.38
N ALA A 163 -7.06 26.42 -8.70
CA ALA A 163 -8.08 26.00 -7.73
C ALA A 163 -7.95 24.49 -7.41
N TYR A 164 -8.30 24.14 -6.19
CA TYR A 164 -8.36 22.77 -5.71
C TYR A 164 -9.78 22.45 -5.25
N THR A 165 -10.31 21.32 -5.69
CA THR A 165 -11.63 20.84 -5.30
C THR A 165 -11.51 19.47 -4.63
N TYR A 166 -12.33 19.23 -3.62
CA TYR A 166 -12.46 17.92 -3.00
C TYR A 166 -13.85 17.75 -2.41
N GLU A 167 -14.29 16.51 -2.36
CA GLU A 167 -15.62 16.17 -1.87
C GLU A 167 -15.53 14.98 -0.91
N TYR A 168 -16.29 15.06 0.15
CA TYR A 168 -16.52 13.95 1.06
C TYR A 168 -17.91 14.05 1.70
N THR A 169 -18.41 12.94 2.23
CA THR A 169 -19.70 12.92 2.96
C THR A 169 -19.47 12.51 4.40
N MET A 170 -19.98 13.34 5.31
CA MET A 170 -20.12 13.01 6.74
C MET A 170 -21.33 12.12 6.93
N VAL A 171 -21.14 10.95 7.55
CA VAL A 171 -22.20 9.95 7.76
C VAL A 171 -22.29 9.63 9.26
N PRO A 172 -23.20 10.28 10.01
CA PRO A 172 -23.45 9.90 11.37
C PRO A 172 -24.18 8.54 11.40
N TYR A 173 -23.77 7.65 12.30
CA TYR A 173 -24.40 6.34 12.44
C TYR A 173 -24.32 5.80 13.87
N THR A 174 -25.06 4.71 14.14
CA THR A 174 -24.98 3.97 15.40
C THR A 174 -24.15 2.70 15.21
N THR A 175 -23.31 2.38 16.21
CA THR A 175 -22.38 1.24 16.11
C THR A 175 -23.02 -0.10 16.47
N ASN A 176 -24.32 -0.16 16.77
CA ASN A 176 -24.96 -1.39 17.26
C ASN A 176 -24.91 -2.55 16.25
N ASP A 177 -25.12 -2.26 14.95
CA ASP A 177 -25.20 -3.28 13.90
C ASP A 177 -24.64 -2.75 12.55
N SER A 178 -23.83 -1.68 12.59
CA SER A 178 -23.38 -1.01 11.37
C SER A 178 -21.85 -1.00 11.28
N ASP A 179 -21.35 -1.52 10.17
CA ASP A 179 -19.93 -1.45 9.84
C ASP A 179 -19.64 -0.13 9.07
N PRO A 180 -18.56 0.61 9.40
CA PRO A 180 -18.23 1.86 8.71
C PRO A 180 -18.02 1.68 7.21
N MET A 181 -17.53 0.52 6.75
CA MET A 181 -17.41 0.23 5.34
C MET A 181 -18.78 0.21 4.65
N ASP A 182 -19.81 -0.37 5.30
CA ASP A 182 -21.14 -0.49 4.71
C ASP A 182 -21.87 0.86 4.72
N VAL A 183 -21.83 1.60 5.84
CA VAL A 183 -22.49 2.91 5.94
C VAL A 183 -21.90 3.97 5.01
N THR A 184 -20.62 3.85 4.68
CA THR A 184 -19.93 4.78 3.75
C THR A 184 -20.06 4.38 2.29
N ARG A 185 -20.42 3.13 1.99
CA ARG A 185 -20.45 2.58 0.62
C ARG A 185 -21.27 3.39 -0.37
N ALA A 186 -22.44 3.88 0.07
CA ALA A 186 -23.36 4.63 -0.79
C ALA A 186 -22.83 6.03 -1.18
N TYR A 187 -21.85 6.53 -0.47
CA TYR A 187 -21.30 7.89 -0.64
C TYR A 187 -19.91 7.92 -1.25
N ARG A 188 -19.31 6.76 -1.44
CA ARG A 188 -18.02 6.65 -2.12
C ARG A 188 -18.27 6.48 -3.61
N THR A 189 -17.56 7.23 -4.41
CA THR A 189 -17.48 6.86 -5.82
C THR A 189 -16.78 5.51 -5.87
N VAL A 190 -17.52 4.47 -6.21
CA VAL A 190 -16.90 3.32 -6.84
C VAL A 190 -16.43 3.87 -8.17
N ALA A 191 -15.15 4.21 -8.30
CA ALA A 191 -14.56 4.40 -9.59
C ALA A 191 -15.05 3.20 -10.40
N SER A 192 -15.81 3.46 -11.45
CA SER A 192 -16.08 2.43 -12.43
C SER A 192 -14.72 2.08 -12.97
N VAL A 193 -14.13 1.00 -12.43
CA VAL A 193 -12.90 0.46 -12.98
C VAL A 193 -13.28 0.17 -14.41
N SER A 194 -12.74 0.93 -15.34
CA SER A 194 -13.05 0.72 -16.74
C SER A 194 -12.60 -0.69 -17.09
N GLU A 195 -13.24 -1.31 -18.05
CA GLU A 195 -12.82 -2.63 -18.53
C GLU A 195 -11.33 -2.60 -18.92
N ASP A 196 -10.87 -1.48 -19.48
CA ASP A 196 -9.48 -1.21 -19.82
C ASP A 196 -8.56 -1.18 -18.59
N ASP A 197 -8.96 -0.55 -17.47
CA ASP A 197 -8.17 -0.52 -16.25
C ASP A 197 -8.04 -1.92 -15.61
N ILE A 198 -9.11 -2.74 -15.69
CA ILE A 198 -9.07 -4.13 -15.22
C ILE A 198 -8.08 -4.93 -16.07
N ILE A 199 -8.15 -4.79 -17.40
CA ILE A 199 -7.25 -5.47 -18.33
C ILE A 199 -5.80 -5.06 -18.09
N GLN A 200 -5.53 -3.75 -17.97
CA GLN A 200 -4.19 -3.22 -17.73
C GLN A 200 -3.62 -3.68 -16.38
N SER A 201 -4.44 -3.63 -15.32
CA SER A 201 -4.03 -4.05 -13.99
C SER A 201 -3.71 -5.55 -13.94
N ALA A 202 -4.57 -6.39 -14.50
CA ALA A 202 -4.36 -7.84 -14.55
C ALA A 202 -3.12 -8.22 -15.38
N ALA A 203 -2.95 -7.57 -16.54
CA ALA A 203 -1.80 -7.80 -17.41
C ALA A 203 -0.48 -7.32 -16.77
N LYS A 204 -0.50 -6.19 -16.05
CA LYS A 204 0.67 -5.68 -15.33
C LYS A 204 1.05 -6.61 -14.18
N GLU A 205 0.10 -7.01 -13.35
CA GLU A 205 0.35 -7.94 -12.23
C GLU A 205 0.97 -9.26 -12.72
N LEU A 206 0.46 -9.79 -13.83
CA LEU A 206 1.02 -10.99 -14.43
C LEU A 206 2.43 -10.74 -15.01
N SER A 207 2.67 -9.58 -15.64
CA SER A 207 3.98 -9.18 -16.16
C SER A 207 5.03 -9.14 -15.04
N ASP A 208 4.71 -8.50 -13.93
CA ASP A 208 5.60 -8.37 -12.76
C ASP A 208 5.92 -9.75 -12.18
N LYS A 209 4.94 -10.66 -12.11
CA LYS A 209 5.16 -12.05 -11.69
C LYS A 209 6.08 -12.81 -12.66
N ILE A 210 5.88 -12.65 -13.97
CA ILE A 210 6.74 -13.29 -14.99
C ILE A 210 8.16 -12.73 -14.96
N ASP A 211 8.31 -11.42 -14.77
CA ASP A 211 9.63 -10.80 -14.66
C ASP A 211 10.41 -11.29 -13.43
N GLY A 212 9.70 -11.57 -12.32
CA GLY A 212 10.25 -12.13 -11.09
C GLY A 212 10.49 -13.64 -11.08
N ILE A 213 10.22 -14.38 -12.17
CA ILE A 213 10.42 -15.84 -12.20
C ILE A 213 11.89 -16.19 -11.97
N LEU A 214 12.11 -16.98 -10.91
CA LEU A 214 13.31 -17.73 -10.65
C LEU A 214 12.92 -19.22 -10.69
N VAL A 215 13.37 -19.95 -11.70
CA VAL A 215 12.96 -21.36 -11.85
C VAL A 215 13.66 -22.22 -10.82
N THR A 216 12.86 -22.85 -9.95
CA THR A 216 13.28 -23.91 -9.05
C THR A 216 12.39 -25.14 -9.29
N GLY A 217 12.88 -26.33 -9.07
CA GLY A 217 12.15 -27.57 -9.37
C GLY A 217 10.81 -27.75 -8.59
N SER A 218 10.47 -26.84 -7.65
CA SER A 218 9.23 -26.87 -6.86
C SER A 218 8.12 -25.96 -7.41
N ASP A 219 8.37 -25.14 -8.44
CA ASP A 219 7.48 -24.05 -8.83
C ASP A 219 6.49 -24.40 -9.94
N THR A 220 6.41 -25.65 -10.37
CA THR A 220 5.56 -26.10 -11.48
C THR A 220 4.09 -25.67 -11.32
N LYS A 221 3.56 -25.71 -10.11
CA LYS A 221 2.15 -25.32 -9.84
C LYS A 221 1.94 -23.81 -9.99
N GLU A 222 2.87 -22.99 -9.51
CA GLU A 222 2.76 -21.52 -9.61
C GLU A 222 2.94 -21.06 -11.06
N LEU A 223 3.89 -21.64 -11.78
CA LEU A 223 4.08 -21.36 -13.20
C LEU A 223 2.85 -21.77 -14.05
N GLN A 224 2.21 -22.90 -13.73
CA GLN A 224 0.96 -23.30 -14.38
C GLN A 224 -0.18 -22.32 -14.06
N LYS A 225 -0.29 -21.82 -12.84
CA LYS A 225 -1.27 -20.76 -12.52
C LYS A 225 -1.04 -19.49 -13.33
N MET A 226 0.21 -19.06 -13.50
CA MET A 226 0.54 -17.91 -14.35
C MET A 226 0.13 -18.14 -15.81
N LEU A 227 0.32 -19.35 -16.33
CA LEU A 227 -0.13 -19.71 -17.68
C LEU A 227 -1.67 -19.68 -17.80
N VAL A 228 -2.38 -20.18 -16.79
CA VAL A 228 -3.86 -20.09 -16.74
C VAL A 228 -4.29 -18.63 -16.72
N SER A 229 -3.64 -17.80 -15.90
CA SER A 229 -3.92 -16.36 -15.84
C SER A 229 -3.65 -15.67 -17.19
N TYR A 230 -2.55 -15.99 -17.86
CA TYR A 230 -2.26 -15.46 -19.21
C TYR A 230 -3.32 -15.85 -20.23
N ASN A 231 -3.74 -17.13 -20.23
CA ASN A 231 -4.75 -17.61 -21.16
C ASN A 231 -6.15 -17.00 -20.92
N ALA A 232 -6.41 -16.56 -19.69
CA ALA A 232 -7.66 -15.87 -19.33
C ALA A 232 -7.68 -14.38 -19.72
N LEU A 233 -6.53 -13.79 -20.06
CA LEU A 233 -6.46 -12.40 -20.53
C LEU A 233 -7.13 -12.24 -21.90
N THR A 234 -7.70 -11.06 -22.14
CA THR A 234 -8.11 -10.61 -23.46
C THR A 234 -6.90 -10.49 -24.41
N GLU A 235 -7.12 -10.38 -25.70
CA GLU A 235 -6.04 -10.19 -26.68
C GLU A 235 -5.24 -8.89 -26.38
N GLU A 236 -5.92 -7.85 -25.90
CA GLU A 236 -5.30 -6.62 -25.47
C GLU A 236 -4.42 -6.83 -24.23
N GLY A 237 -4.91 -7.53 -23.22
CA GLY A 237 -4.12 -7.91 -22.04
C GLY A 237 -2.91 -8.77 -22.38
N LYS A 238 -3.02 -9.70 -23.32
CA LYS A 238 -1.89 -10.49 -23.83
C LYS A 238 -0.86 -9.63 -24.54
N ALA A 239 -1.32 -8.64 -25.31
CA ALA A 239 -0.42 -7.68 -25.97
C ALA A 239 0.38 -6.84 -24.96
N ILE A 240 -0.23 -6.47 -23.82
CA ILE A 240 0.45 -5.74 -22.73
C ILE A 240 1.52 -6.62 -22.08
N VAL A 241 1.22 -7.89 -21.78
CA VAL A 241 2.22 -8.84 -21.25
C VAL A 241 3.38 -8.99 -22.23
N GLY A 242 3.07 -9.10 -23.51
CA GLY A 242 4.01 -9.18 -24.59
C GLY A 242 4.60 -10.58 -24.83
N GLU A 243 5.03 -10.82 -26.06
CA GLU A 243 5.50 -12.13 -26.50
C GLU A 243 6.78 -12.60 -25.78
N ILE A 244 7.65 -11.66 -25.41
CA ILE A 244 8.91 -11.99 -24.72
C ILE A 244 8.64 -12.60 -23.35
N ARG A 245 7.72 -12.02 -22.57
CA ARG A 245 7.33 -12.56 -21.26
C ARG A 245 6.56 -13.87 -21.37
N TYR A 246 5.71 -13.99 -22.36
CA TYR A 246 5.00 -15.26 -22.63
C TYR A 246 5.98 -16.39 -22.93
N ARG A 247 6.98 -16.15 -23.78
CA ARG A 247 8.04 -17.12 -24.08
C ARG A 247 8.85 -17.45 -22.81
N LYS A 248 9.26 -16.46 -22.02
CA LYS A 248 9.94 -16.68 -20.73
C LYS A 248 9.13 -17.61 -19.82
N LEU A 249 7.82 -17.39 -19.73
CA LEU A 249 6.91 -18.25 -18.94
C LEU A 249 6.88 -19.69 -19.47
N GLN A 250 6.78 -19.87 -20.78
CA GLN A 250 6.80 -21.20 -21.39
C GLN A 250 8.14 -21.95 -21.18
N GLU A 251 9.25 -21.26 -21.33
CA GLU A 251 10.60 -21.82 -21.07
C GLU A 251 10.74 -22.18 -19.59
N ALA A 252 10.26 -21.34 -18.68
CA ALA A 252 10.27 -21.61 -17.24
C ALA A 252 9.46 -22.85 -16.88
N ILE A 253 8.25 -23.02 -17.49
CA ILE A 253 7.42 -24.21 -17.30
C ILE A 253 8.13 -25.47 -17.79
N ALA A 254 8.70 -25.42 -18.99
CA ALA A 254 9.41 -26.56 -19.56
C ALA A 254 10.63 -26.98 -18.71
N LEU A 255 11.37 -25.99 -18.21
CA LEU A 255 12.52 -26.26 -17.32
C LEU A 255 12.07 -26.82 -15.97
N ALA A 256 11.03 -26.25 -15.35
CA ALA A 256 10.49 -26.76 -14.08
C ALA A 256 9.99 -28.20 -14.21
N GLN A 257 9.36 -28.53 -15.35
CA GLN A 257 8.91 -29.90 -15.65
C GLN A 257 10.10 -30.87 -15.80
N LYS A 258 11.12 -30.48 -16.56
CA LYS A 258 12.35 -31.25 -16.71
C LYS A 258 13.04 -31.52 -15.37
N LEU A 259 13.10 -30.52 -14.49
CA LEU A 259 13.64 -30.64 -13.14
C LEU A 259 12.79 -31.55 -12.23
N ALA A 260 11.47 -31.51 -12.40
CA ALA A 260 10.56 -32.42 -11.67
C ALA A 260 10.69 -33.86 -12.12
N ASP A 261 10.81 -34.11 -13.43
CA ASP A 261 10.95 -35.44 -14.02
C ASP A 261 12.30 -36.07 -13.66
N THR A 262 13.35 -35.28 -13.43
CA THR A 262 14.65 -35.77 -12.96
C THR A 262 14.68 -36.14 -11.47
N LYS A 263 13.64 -35.78 -10.71
CA LYS A 263 13.53 -36.06 -9.27
C LYS A 263 13.39 -37.56 -8.95
N ASP A 264 12.85 -38.34 -9.87
CA ASP A 264 12.62 -39.79 -9.71
C ASP A 264 13.74 -40.63 -10.35
N ALA A 265 14.69 -40.05 -11.05
CA ALA A 265 15.87 -40.71 -11.57
C ALA A 265 16.99 -40.64 -10.50
N ALA A 266 17.54 -41.75 -10.10
CA ALA A 266 18.75 -41.76 -9.29
C ALA A 266 19.85 -41.01 -10.06
N VAL A 267 20.15 -39.81 -9.64
CA VAL A 267 21.20 -39.00 -10.28
C VAL A 267 22.51 -39.41 -9.68
N VAL A 268 23.23 -40.21 -10.44
CA VAL A 268 24.60 -40.62 -10.11
C VAL A 268 25.53 -39.65 -10.84
N VAL A 269 26.21 -38.80 -10.08
CA VAL A 269 27.30 -38.01 -10.61
C VAL A 269 28.53 -38.93 -10.74
N LYS A 270 28.88 -39.22 -11.99
CA LYS A 270 30.08 -40.02 -12.27
C LYS A 270 31.33 -39.22 -11.97
N ASP A 271 32.15 -39.78 -11.10
CA ASP A 271 33.50 -39.25 -10.88
C ASP A 271 34.34 -39.38 -12.15
N GLN A 272 34.76 -38.27 -12.71
CA GLN A 272 35.71 -38.22 -13.84
C GLN A 272 37.18 -38.20 -13.38
N SER A 273 37.41 -38.29 -12.07
CA SER A 273 38.74 -38.40 -11.53
C SER A 273 39.33 -39.81 -11.74
N ALA A 274 40.62 -39.93 -11.61
CA ALA A 274 41.30 -41.21 -11.72
C ALA A 274 40.96 -42.24 -10.64
N ASN A 275 40.19 -41.83 -9.62
CA ASN A 275 39.84 -42.65 -8.47
C ASN A 275 38.47 -43.35 -8.59
N GLY A 276 37.60 -42.91 -9.53
CA GLY A 276 36.37 -43.59 -9.91
C GLY A 276 35.29 -43.67 -8.82
N TYR A 277 35.19 -42.69 -7.94
CA TYR A 277 34.14 -42.63 -6.91
C TYR A 277 32.90 -41.96 -7.47
N ASP A 278 31.87 -42.71 -7.78
CA ASP A 278 30.56 -42.17 -8.14
C ASP A 278 29.83 -41.63 -6.91
N MET A 279 29.27 -40.43 -6.99
CA MET A 279 28.50 -39.81 -5.90
C MET A 279 27.00 -40.01 -6.16
N ASP A 280 26.30 -40.61 -5.23
CA ASP A 280 24.84 -40.70 -5.24
C ASP A 280 24.25 -39.40 -4.61
N ILE A 281 23.59 -38.60 -5.43
CA ILE A 281 22.91 -37.37 -5.01
C ILE A 281 21.39 -37.51 -5.00
N SER A 282 20.86 -38.72 -4.99
CA SER A 282 19.40 -38.97 -4.97
C SER A 282 18.67 -38.32 -3.80
N GLY A 283 19.39 -37.94 -2.74
CA GLY A 283 18.87 -37.21 -1.57
C GLY A 283 18.90 -35.70 -1.69
N VAL A 284 19.45 -35.14 -2.78
CA VAL A 284 19.55 -33.67 -2.96
C VAL A 284 18.20 -33.14 -3.44
N SER A 285 17.70 -32.10 -2.78
CA SER A 285 16.46 -31.44 -3.20
C SER A 285 16.64 -30.78 -4.57
N THR A 286 15.64 -30.92 -5.46
CA THR A 286 15.63 -30.21 -6.74
C THR A 286 15.67 -28.68 -6.59
N ALA A 287 15.32 -28.16 -5.40
CA ALA A 287 15.48 -26.74 -5.07
C ALA A 287 16.96 -26.31 -5.02
N ASP A 288 17.86 -27.26 -4.79
CA ASP A 288 19.31 -27.03 -4.70
C ASP A 288 20.03 -27.23 -6.05
N LEU A 289 19.28 -27.58 -7.09
CA LEU A 289 19.81 -27.76 -8.45
C LEU A 289 19.52 -26.56 -9.34
N ALA A 290 20.44 -26.22 -10.22
CA ALA A 290 20.27 -25.22 -11.27
C ALA A 290 20.85 -25.75 -12.59
N GLU A 291 20.22 -25.42 -13.72
CA GLU A 291 20.78 -25.70 -15.05
C GLU A 291 21.59 -24.50 -15.51
N LYS A 292 22.83 -24.76 -15.92
CA LYS A 292 23.71 -23.80 -16.56
C LYS A 292 24.41 -24.48 -17.73
N ASP A 293 24.31 -23.90 -18.91
CA ASP A 293 24.97 -24.38 -20.15
C ASP A 293 24.60 -25.82 -20.55
N GLY A 294 23.36 -26.29 -20.17
CA GLY A 294 22.89 -27.65 -20.46
C GLY A 294 23.31 -28.69 -19.41
N GLU A 295 23.98 -28.30 -18.35
CA GLU A 295 24.38 -29.13 -17.23
C GLU A 295 23.61 -28.77 -15.95
N ILE A 296 23.29 -29.77 -15.13
CA ILE A 296 22.64 -29.57 -13.84
C ILE A 296 23.73 -29.43 -12.77
N ALA A 297 23.71 -28.30 -12.04
CA ALA A 297 24.67 -28.00 -10.99
C ALA A 297 23.97 -27.73 -9.64
N LEU A 298 24.66 -27.95 -8.53
CA LEU A 298 24.20 -27.56 -7.21
C LEU A 298 24.26 -26.03 -7.04
N LYS A 299 23.17 -25.44 -6.58
CA LYS A 299 23.15 -24.01 -6.23
C LYS A 299 24.10 -23.73 -5.07
N GLY A 300 24.95 -22.72 -5.22
CA GLY A 300 25.80 -22.22 -4.14
C GLY A 300 27.16 -22.93 -4.00
N TYR A 301 27.46 -23.92 -4.83
CA TYR A 301 28.79 -24.50 -4.93
C TYR A 301 29.38 -24.13 -6.30
N ALA A 302 30.02 -22.98 -6.38
CA ALA A 302 30.99 -22.74 -7.42
C ALA A 302 32.21 -23.57 -7.05
N ASP A 303 32.54 -24.53 -7.91
CA ASP A 303 33.68 -25.43 -7.82
C ASP A 303 33.65 -26.46 -6.66
N VAL A 304 33.04 -27.64 -6.92
CA VAL A 304 33.57 -28.86 -6.33
C VAL A 304 34.65 -29.37 -7.27
N THR A 305 35.76 -28.63 -7.34
CA THR A 305 37.01 -29.22 -7.74
C THR A 305 37.49 -29.99 -6.52
N GLY A 306 37.32 -31.32 -6.56
CA GLY A 306 37.87 -32.15 -5.52
C GLY A 306 39.42 -32.05 -5.46
N GLU A 307 39.91 -31.56 -4.36
CA GLU A 307 41.14 -32.01 -3.73
C GLU A 307 40.79 -32.59 -2.36
#